data_d2c5f914f49dc6ecc5e1f80a918d3dd3
#
_entry.id   d2c5f914f49dc6ecc5e1f80a918d3dd3
#
_cell.length_a   1.000
_cell.length_b   1.000
_cell.length_c   1.000
_cell.angle_alpha   90.00
_cell.angle_beta   90.00
_cell.angle_gamma   90.00
#
_symmetry.space_group_name_H-M   'P 1'
#
loop_
_entity.id
_entity.type
_entity.pdbx_description
1 polymer ?
#
loop_
_entity_poly.entity_id
_entity_poly.type
_entity_poly.pdbx_seq_one_letter_code
_entity_poly.pdbx_strand_id
1 'polypeptide(L)'
;ILLNYNYNHGNDFEVLVYNSPFDFLNRRNEITVTINMETKNQEKTSSIKNIYFGGGCFWCTEAVFEQVKGVEIVASGYSGGKIKNPSYKEVSKGLTRHAEVCKITYDENIIKLNELVEIFFYYHDPTTLNRQGNDYGSHYRSIILYNNNDEEKIINTVKNKINKEKYDGRIVTEIKEFANFYYAEELHQNYFNENSSQPYCEIVISPKLSK
;
A
#
# COMPACT_ATOMS: atom_id res chain seq x y z
N ILE A 1 21.04 -16.78 21.46
CA ILE A 1 20.87 -15.85 20.31
C ILE A 1 20.64 -14.50 20.93
N LEU A 2 21.68 -13.65 20.88
CA LEU A 2 21.60 -12.25 21.32
C LEU A 2 20.91 -11.45 20.21
N LEU A 3 19.70 -11.00 20.46
CA LEU A 3 19.06 -9.98 19.65
C LEU A 3 19.51 -8.62 20.19
N ASN A 4 20.40 -7.95 19.46
CA ASN A 4 20.79 -6.58 19.77
C ASN A 4 19.71 -5.63 19.24
N TYR A 5 18.85 -5.16 20.13
CA TYR A 5 17.99 -4.00 19.86
C TYR A 5 18.70 -2.75 20.37
N ASN A 6 19.12 -1.86 19.47
CA ASN A 6 19.57 -0.51 19.83
C ASN A 6 18.36 0.38 20.10
N TYR A 7 17.91 0.46 21.34
CA TYR A 7 16.99 1.49 21.80
C TYR A 7 17.78 2.60 22.50
N ASN A 8 17.57 3.84 22.05
CA ASN A 8 18.10 5.02 22.70
C ASN A 8 17.16 5.41 23.84
N HIS A 9 17.51 5.05 25.08
CA HIS A 9 16.74 5.38 26.29
C HIS A 9 17.49 6.39 27.15
N GLY A 10 16.74 7.33 27.75
CA GLY A 10 17.26 8.22 28.78
C GLY A 10 17.75 7.46 30.03
N ASN A 11 18.44 8.15 30.90
CA ASN A 11 19.41 7.62 31.87
C ASN A 11 18.91 6.73 33.02
N ASP A 12 17.69 6.22 33.03
CA ASP A 12 17.17 5.43 34.14
C ASP A 12 16.57 4.11 33.64
N PHE A 13 17.42 3.06 33.55
CA PHE A 13 16.96 1.69 33.35
C PHE A 13 17.77 0.70 34.13
N GLU A 14 17.12 -0.28 34.70
CA GLU A 14 17.70 -1.42 35.37
C GLU A 14 17.63 -2.64 34.45
N VAL A 15 18.80 -3.28 34.20
CA VAL A 15 18.92 -4.39 33.25
C VAL A 15 18.96 -5.72 33.96
N LEU A 16 17.97 -6.59 33.72
CA LEU A 16 17.91 -7.97 34.15
C LEU A 16 18.41 -8.91 33.06
N VAL A 17 19.40 -9.73 33.33
CA VAL A 17 19.97 -10.69 32.38
C VAL A 17 19.49 -12.10 32.73
N TYR A 18 18.81 -12.76 31.77
CA TYR A 18 18.44 -14.17 31.93
C TYR A 18 19.57 -15.09 31.47
N ASN A 19 19.90 -16.07 32.29
CA ASN A 19 20.82 -17.13 31.90
C ASN A 19 20.11 -18.18 31.04
N SER A 20 20.92 -18.90 30.24
CA SER A 20 20.47 -19.98 29.35
C SER A 20 19.62 -21.02 30.11
N PRO A 21 18.59 -21.62 29.48
CA PRO A 21 17.74 -22.65 30.07
C PRO A 21 18.49 -23.94 30.49
N PHE A 22 19.80 -24.04 30.27
CA PHE A 22 20.67 -25.18 30.63
C PHE A 22 21.51 -24.98 31.87
N ASP A 23 21.40 -23.82 32.57
CA ASP A 23 22.09 -23.60 33.84
C ASP A 23 21.28 -24.16 35.01
N PHE A 24 21.70 -25.32 35.51
CA PHE A 24 21.06 -26.11 36.58
C PHE A 24 21.20 -25.55 38.00
N LEU A 25 21.71 -24.34 38.19
CA LEU A 25 21.85 -23.70 39.48
C LEU A 25 21.19 -22.33 39.55
N ASN A 26 20.03 -22.31 40.17
CA ASN A 26 19.24 -21.20 40.73
C ASN A 26 19.93 -19.81 40.76
N ARG A 27 20.01 -19.13 39.65
CA ARG A 27 20.22 -17.68 39.61
C ARG A 27 19.16 -17.07 38.70
N ARG A 28 18.12 -16.50 39.28
CA ARG A 28 17.19 -15.62 38.60
C ARG A 28 17.82 -14.23 38.55
N ASN A 29 18.22 -13.81 37.40
CA ASN A 29 18.46 -12.41 37.13
C ASN A 29 17.18 -11.86 36.46
N GLU A 30 16.47 -10.99 37.14
CA GLU A 30 15.27 -10.35 36.62
C GLU A 30 15.61 -8.90 36.26
N ILE A 31 15.22 -8.43 35.05
CA ILE A 31 15.25 -7.01 34.65
C ILE A 31 13.87 -6.43 34.97
N THR A 32 13.79 -5.57 35.96
CA THR A 32 12.64 -4.72 36.17
C THR A 32 12.89 -3.42 35.45
N VAL A 33 12.14 -3.16 34.37
CA VAL A 33 12.15 -1.85 33.73
C VAL A 33 11.07 -1.02 34.41
N THR A 34 11.45 -0.06 35.22
CA THR A 34 10.52 0.96 35.69
C THR A 34 10.28 1.95 34.54
N ILE A 35 9.15 1.82 33.86
CA ILE A 35 8.73 2.80 32.89
C ILE A 35 8.10 3.96 33.66
N ASN A 36 8.85 5.04 33.89
CA ASN A 36 8.25 6.31 34.26
C ASN A 36 7.47 6.84 33.04
N MET A 37 6.17 6.52 33.00
CA MET A 37 5.26 7.20 32.07
C MET A 37 5.02 8.61 32.60
N GLU A 38 5.96 9.52 32.39
CA GLU A 38 5.57 10.91 32.22
C GLU A 38 4.78 10.96 30.91
N THR A 39 3.47 10.88 31.04
CA THR A 39 2.52 11.14 29.97
C THR A 39 2.64 12.60 29.55
N LYS A 40 3.64 12.92 28.73
CA LYS A 40 3.45 13.93 27.72
C LYS A 40 2.54 13.29 26.69
N ASN A 41 1.22 13.45 26.86
CA ASN A 41 0.23 13.30 25.82
C ASN A 41 0.51 14.32 24.70
N GLN A 42 1.56 14.09 23.92
CA GLN A 42 1.53 14.38 22.52
C GLN A 42 0.92 13.13 21.91
N GLU A 43 -0.35 13.19 21.52
CA GLU A 43 -0.91 12.31 20.53
C GLU A 43 0.04 12.40 19.32
N LYS A 44 0.97 11.46 19.24
CA LYS A 44 1.74 11.22 18.03
C LYS A 44 0.73 10.57 17.10
N THR A 45 -0.09 11.41 16.44
CA THR A 45 -0.94 10.95 15.35
C THR A 45 -0.04 10.13 14.45
N SER A 46 -0.37 8.87 14.28
CA SER A 46 0.40 7.99 13.42
C SER A 46 0.51 8.64 12.04
N SER A 47 1.73 8.92 11.60
CA SER A 47 1.99 9.46 10.26
C SER A 47 1.71 8.43 9.16
N ILE A 48 1.48 7.19 9.55
CA ILE A 48 1.19 6.08 8.64
C ILE A 48 -0.28 6.12 8.22
N LYS A 49 -0.48 6.22 6.93
CA LYS A 49 -1.80 6.26 6.29
C LYS A 49 -1.94 5.20 5.20
N ASN A 50 -3.17 4.96 4.78
CA ASN A 50 -3.47 4.05 3.69
C ASN A 50 -4.27 4.75 2.61
N ILE A 51 -3.99 4.42 1.34
CA ILE A 51 -4.76 4.78 0.16
C ILE A 51 -4.90 3.56 -0.75
N TYR A 52 -5.90 3.51 -1.63
CA TYR A 52 -6.16 2.35 -2.48
C TYR A 52 -6.23 2.78 -3.93
N PHE A 53 -5.38 2.18 -4.78
CA PHE A 53 -5.25 2.51 -6.19
C PHE A 53 -5.46 1.28 -7.08
N GLY A 54 -6.33 1.40 -8.07
CA GLY A 54 -6.46 0.45 -9.17
C GLY A 54 -6.21 1.14 -10.50
N GLY A 55 -5.22 0.67 -11.25
CA GLY A 55 -4.80 1.25 -12.53
C GLY A 55 -4.41 0.18 -13.56
N GLY A 56 -5.26 -0.84 -13.73
CA GLY A 56 -4.99 -2.04 -14.50
C GLY A 56 -4.62 -3.22 -13.61
N CYS A 57 -3.77 -4.12 -14.10
CA CYS A 57 -3.27 -5.25 -13.31
C CYS A 57 -2.54 -4.76 -12.05
N PHE A 58 -2.92 -5.29 -10.90
CA PHE A 58 -2.36 -4.90 -9.60
C PHE A 58 -0.85 -5.20 -9.46
N TRP A 59 -0.30 -6.19 -10.16
CA TRP A 59 1.14 -6.42 -10.21
C TRP A 59 1.94 -5.21 -10.73
N CYS A 60 1.34 -4.45 -11.68
CA CYS A 60 1.95 -3.22 -12.17
C CYS A 60 1.90 -2.11 -11.11
N THR A 61 0.76 -1.96 -10.43
CA THR A 61 0.56 -0.96 -9.39
C THR A 61 1.49 -1.23 -8.21
N GLU A 62 1.54 -2.48 -7.75
CA GLU A 62 2.42 -2.96 -6.69
C GLU A 62 3.88 -2.61 -6.99
N ALA A 63 4.41 -3.09 -8.13
CA ALA A 63 5.80 -2.89 -8.51
C ALA A 63 6.20 -1.40 -8.61
N VAL A 64 5.31 -0.51 -9.05
CA VAL A 64 5.57 0.93 -9.12
C VAL A 64 5.62 1.55 -7.73
N PHE A 65 4.62 1.28 -6.89
CA PHE A 65 4.52 1.94 -5.59
C PHE A 65 5.49 1.39 -4.54
N GLU A 66 5.95 0.16 -4.65
CA GLU A 66 7.03 -0.38 -3.82
C GLU A 66 8.36 0.38 -3.97
N GLN A 67 8.59 1.06 -5.09
CA GLN A 67 9.81 1.85 -5.32
C GLN A 67 9.69 3.29 -4.82
N VAL A 68 8.51 3.72 -4.38
CA VAL A 68 8.27 5.09 -3.97
C VAL A 68 8.76 5.32 -2.54
N LYS A 69 9.71 6.22 -2.37
CA LYS A 69 10.21 6.59 -1.04
C LYS A 69 9.08 7.12 -0.16
N GLY A 70 8.93 6.54 1.03
CA GLY A 70 7.87 6.87 1.98
C GLY A 70 6.66 5.93 1.89
N VAL A 71 6.62 5.05 0.90
CA VAL A 71 5.72 3.89 0.90
C VAL A 71 6.38 2.78 1.71
N GLU A 72 5.64 2.26 2.69
CA GLU A 72 6.12 1.24 3.64
C GLU A 72 5.68 -0.17 3.21
N ILE A 73 4.43 -0.31 2.75
CA ILE A 73 3.85 -1.58 2.35
C ILE A 73 2.91 -1.35 1.18
N VAL A 74 2.99 -2.20 0.18
CA VAL A 74 2.00 -2.33 -0.89
C VAL A 74 1.42 -3.74 -0.83
N ALA A 75 0.10 -3.86 -0.89
CA ALA A 75 -0.55 -5.15 -0.89
C ALA A 75 -1.60 -5.23 -2.00
N SER A 76 -1.49 -6.23 -2.85
CA SER A 76 -2.43 -6.51 -3.93
C SER A 76 -3.74 -7.10 -3.41
N GLY A 77 -4.87 -6.68 -3.99
CA GLY A 77 -6.19 -7.14 -3.55
C GLY A 77 -7.35 -6.64 -4.39
N TYR A 78 -8.55 -6.77 -3.84
CA TYR A 78 -9.80 -6.48 -4.51
C TYR A 78 -10.64 -5.51 -3.70
N SER A 79 -11.19 -4.48 -4.36
CA SER A 79 -12.06 -3.49 -3.71
C SER A 79 -13.06 -2.86 -4.67
N GLY A 80 -14.00 -2.06 -4.15
CA GLY A 80 -14.99 -1.32 -4.93
C GLY A 80 -16.18 -2.14 -5.42
N GLY A 81 -16.21 -3.46 -5.18
CA GLY A 81 -17.28 -4.38 -5.54
C GLY A 81 -18.23 -4.71 -4.38
N LYS A 82 -19.08 -5.73 -4.58
CA LYS A 82 -20.14 -6.10 -3.63
C LYS A 82 -19.96 -7.48 -2.99
N ILE A 83 -19.19 -8.36 -3.61
CA ILE A 83 -19.03 -9.76 -3.15
C ILE A 83 -17.98 -9.76 -2.02
N LYS A 84 -18.29 -10.44 -0.91
CA LYS A 84 -17.36 -10.61 0.20
C LYS A 84 -16.36 -11.71 -0.09
N ASN A 85 -15.10 -11.48 0.27
CA ASN A 85 -14.00 -12.44 0.12
C ASN A 85 -13.96 -13.10 -1.27
N PRO A 86 -13.94 -12.32 -2.37
CA PRO A 86 -13.92 -12.87 -3.71
C PRO A 86 -12.56 -13.54 -3.98
N SER A 87 -12.59 -14.64 -4.73
CA SER A 87 -11.38 -15.23 -5.30
C SER A 87 -10.96 -14.50 -6.58
N TYR A 88 -9.69 -14.61 -6.97
CA TYR A 88 -9.19 -14.12 -8.25
C TYR A 88 -10.05 -14.58 -9.44
N LYS A 89 -10.42 -15.86 -9.44
CA LYS A 89 -11.27 -16.44 -10.50
C LYS A 89 -12.65 -15.78 -10.61
N GLU A 90 -13.22 -15.32 -9.51
CA GLU A 90 -14.51 -14.61 -9.52
C GLU A 90 -14.34 -13.17 -9.98
N VAL A 91 -13.29 -12.49 -9.55
CA VAL A 91 -12.99 -11.12 -9.94
C VAL A 91 -12.65 -11.04 -11.43
N SER A 92 -11.80 -11.91 -11.93
CA SER A 92 -11.38 -11.94 -13.34
C SER A 92 -12.53 -12.20 -14.33
N LYS A 93 -13.62 -12.83 -13.88
CA LYS A 93 -14.85 -12.96 -14.66
C LYS A 93 -15.70 -11.68 -14.73
N GLY A 94 -15.32 -10.61 -13.98
CA GLY A 94 -16.03 -9.34 -13.95
C GLY A 94 -17.37 -9.34 -13.19
N LEU A 95 -17.77 -10.45 -12.57
CA LEU A 95 -19.08 -10.60 -11.95
C LEU A 95 -19.18 -9.99 -10.54
N THR A 96 -18.06 -9.84 -9.86
CA THR A 96 -17.98 -9.31 -8.48
C THR A 96 -18.11 -7.80 -8.39
N ARG A 97 -17.88 -7.08 -9.50
CA ARG A 97 -17.71 -5.64 -9.60
C ARG A 97 -16.52 -5.08 -8.82
N HIS A 98 -15.65 -5.93 -8.28
CA HIS A 98 -14.38 -5.50 -7.72
C HIS A 98 -13.42 -5.04 -8.83
N ALA A 99 -12.56 -4.09 -8.48
CA ALA A 99 -11.35 -3.83 -9.24
C ALA A 99 -10.17 -4.53 -8.58
N GLU A 100 -9.15 -4.83 -9.37
CA GLU A 100 -7.81 -5.11 -8.87
C GLU A 100 -7.24 -3.80 -8.35
N VAL A 101 -6.89 -3.76 -7.07
CA VAL A 101 -6.37 -2.58 -6.39
C VAL A 101 -5.19 -2.94 -5.50
N CYS A 102 -4.29 -1.99 -5.30
CA CYS A 102 -3.28 -2.09 -4.26
C CYS A 102 -3.66 -1.19 -3.08
N LYS A 103 -3.57 -1.74 -1.87
CA LYS A 103 -3.52 -0.98 -0.63
C LYS A 103 -2.10 -0.46 -0.46
N ILE A 104 -1.94 0.85 -0.40
CA ILE A 104 -0.65 1.51 -0.24
C ILE A 104 -0.60 2.11 1.15
N THR A 105 0.30 1.61 1.99
CA THR A 105 0.59 2.13 3.32
C THR A 105 1.80 3.03 3.23
N TYR A 106 1.70 4.28 3.65
CA TYR A 106 2.75 5.29 3.48
C TYR A 106 2.91 6.20 4.71
N ASP A 107 4.12 6.73 4.89
CA ASP A 107 4.41 7.74 5.90
C ASP A 107 4.15 9.15 5.33
N GLU A 108 3.11 9.81 5.83
CA GLU A 108 2.74 11.16 5.41
C GLU A 108 3.81 12.22 5.71
N ASN A 109 4.78 11.96 6.59
CA ASN A 109 5.91 12.85 6.82
C ASN A 109 6.94 12.79 5.70
N ILE A 110 6.97 11.70 4.91
CA ILE A 110 7.95 11.46 3.84
C ILE A 110 7.34 11.77 2.48
N ILE A 111 6.10 11.29 2.21
CA ILE A 111 5.39 11.52 0.96
C ILE A 111 3.93 11.90 1.24
N LYS A 112 3.43 12.90 0.52
CA LYS A 112 2.05 13.37 0.68
C LYS A 112 1.10 12.66 -0.27
N LEU A 113 -0.19 12.62 0.11
CA LEU A 113 -1.23 12.00 -0.73
C LEU A 113 -1.29 12.59 -2.15
N ASN A 114 -1.15 13.92 -2.30
CA ASN A 114 -1.15 14.54 -3.62
C ASN A 114 -0.02 14.03 -4.53
N GLU A 115 1.16 13.75 -3.98
CA GLU A 115 2.30 13.20 -4.72
C GLU A 115 2.02 11.76 -5.15
N LEU A 116 1.46 10.93 -4.26
CA LEU A 116 1.04 9.56 -4.60
C LEU A 116 -0.03 9.55 -5.71
N VAL A 117 -0.98 10.49 -5.66
CA VAL A 117 -2.02 10.62 -6.69
C VAL A 117 -1.41 11.11 -8.02
N GLU A 118 -0.43 12.00 -7.99
CA GLU A 118 0.30 12.39 -9.20
C GLU A 118 1.02 11.19 -9.83
N ILE A 119 1.79 10.41 -9.04
CA ILE A 119 2.44 9.17 -9.51
C ILE A 119 1.40 8.21 -10.12
N PHE A 120 0.24 8.04 -9.47
CA PHE A 120 -0.84 7.19 -9.98
C PHE A 120 -1.27 7.59 -11.39
N PHE A 121 -1.49 8.88 -11.66
CA PHE A 121 -1.88 9.36 -13.00
C PHE A 121 -0.74 9.34 -14.03
N TYR A 122 0.51 9.20 -13.61
CA TYR A 122 1.66 9.14 -14.52
C TYR A 122 2.01 7.74 -14.99
N TYR A 123 1.81 6.70 -14.16
CA TYR A 123 2.28 5.36 -14.53
C TYR A 123 1.30 4.59 -15.42
N HIS A 124 0.00 4.93 -15.42
CA HIS A 124 -1.01 4.25 -16.22
C HIS A 124 -1.77 5.21 -17.17
N ASP A 125 -2.57 4.67 -18.06
CA ASP A 125 -3.48 5.47 -18.90
C ASP A 125 -4.84 5.59 -18.21
N PRO A 126 -5.19 6.76 -17.64
CA PRO A 126 -6.46 6.96 -16.94
C PRO A 126 -7.64 7.26 -17.88
N THR A 127 -7.45 7.22 -19.20
CA THR A 127 -8.47 7.63 -20.20
C THR A 127 -9.25 6.45 -20.77
N THR A 128 -8.85 5.22 -20.46
CA THR A 128 -9.47 4.01 -21.00
C THR A 128 -10.44 3.38 -20.00
N LEU A 129 -11.73 3.34 -20.37
CA LEU A 129 -12.77 2.76 -19.53
C LEU A 129 -12.65 1.24 -19.49
N ASN A 130 -12.62 0.64 -18.26
CA ASN A 130 -12.54 -0.80 -18.04
C ASN A 130 -11.42 -1.50 -18.81
N ARG A 131 -10.29 -0.83 -18.95
CA ARG A 131 -9.16 -1.33 -19.72
C ARG A 131 -7.86 -0.65 -19.29
N GLN A 132 -6.75 -1.39 -19.34
CA GLN A 132 -5.41 -0.83 -19.25
C GLN A 132 -4.47 -1.56 -20.22
N GLY A 133 -4.03 -0.87 -21.28
CA GLY A 133 -3.22 -1.53 -22.31
C GLY A 133 -3.96 -2.70 -22.97
N ASN A 134 -3.42 -3.91 -22.85
CA ASN A 134 -4.01 -5.15 -23.36
C ASN A 134 -4.91 -5.88 -22.33
N ASP A 135 -5.01 -5.37 -21.11
CA ASP A 135 -5.84 -5.95 -20.05
C ASP A 135 -7.26 -5.38 -20.15
N TYR A 136 -8.24 -6.21 -20.52
CA TYR A 136 -9.64 -5.85 -20.72
C TYR A 136 -10.52 -6.39 -19.59
N GLY A 137 -11.40 -5.56 -19.07
CA GLY A 137 -12.39 -5.93 -18.06
C GLY A 137 -12.58 -4.86 -16.99
N SER A 138 -13.75 -4.85 -16.35
CA SER A 138 -14.09 -3.88 -15.30
C SER A 138 -13.19 -4.01 -14.06
N HIS A 139 -12.54 -5.14 -13.87
CA HIS A 139 -11.57 -5.34 -12.79
C HIS A 139 -10.24 -4.63 -13.05
N TYR A 140 -9.95 -4.23 -14.28
CA TYR A 140 -8.78 -3.40 -14.64
C TYR A 140 -9.08 -1.91 -14.76
N ARG A 141 -10.27 -1.45 -14.31
CA ARG A 141 -10.63 -0.04 -14.39
C ARG A 141 -9.75 0.85 -13.52
N SER A 142 -9.56 2.07 -13.94
CA SER A 142 -8.89 3.09 -13.15
C SER A 142 -9.80 3.55 -12.01
N ILE A 143 -9.32 3.42 -10.75
CA ILE A 143 -10.08 3.75 -9.55
C ILE A 143 -9.16 4.20 -8.42
N ILE A 144 -9.60 5.19 -7.64
CA ILE A 144 -9.02 5.60 -6.37
C ILE A 144 -10.10 5.48 -5.29
N LEU A 145 -9.77 4.84 -4.14
CA LEU A 145 -10.67 4.74 -3.01
C LEU A 145 -10.12 5.54 -1.84
N TYR A 146 -10.89 6.53 -1.37
CA TYR A 146 -10.53 7.44 -0.30
C TYR A 146 -11.19 7.07 1.02
N ASN A 147 -10.58 7.43 2.16
CA ASN A 147 -11.07 7.10 3.49
C ASN A 147 -11.93 8.22 4.13
N ASN A 148 -11.78 9.46 3.66
CA ASN A 148 -12.47 10.63 4.21
C ASN A 148 -12.57 11.77 3.20
N ASN A 149 -13.38 12.78 3.53
CA ASN A 149 -13.67 13.92 2.65
C ASN A 149 -12.44 14.80 2.34
N ASP A 150 -11.43 14.83 3.20
CA ASP A 150 -10.22 15.64 2.93
C ASP A 150 -9.33 14.95 1.90
N GLU A 151 -9.21 13.63 1.97
CA GLU A 151 -8.55 12.84 0.92
C GLU A 151 -9.30 12.98 -0.41
N GLU A 152 -10.63 12.92 -0.41
CA GLU A 152 -11.45 13.14 -1.61
C GLU A 152 -11.15 14.49 -2.29
N LYS A 153 -11.09 15.58 -1.50
CA LYS A 153 -10.76 16.92 -2.01
C LYS A 153 -9.37 16.97 -2.64
N ILE A 154 -8.36 16.38 -1.97
CA ILE A 154 -6.99 16.33 -2.47
C ILE A 154 -6.95 15.57 -3.81
N ILE A 155 -7.55 14.38 -3.86
CA ILE A 155 -7.58 13.51 -5.04
C ILE A 155 -8.26 14.25 -6.22
N ASN A 156 -9.43 14.86 -5.99
CA ASN A 156 -10.15 15.60 -7.02
C ASN A 156 -9.37 16.83 -7.50
N THR A 157 -8.66 17.52 -6.61
CA THR A 157 -7.83 18.68 -6.98
C THR A 157 -6.71 18.25 -7.93
N VAL A 158 -5.98 17.20 -7.59
CA VAL A 158 -4.88 16.65 -8.42
C VAL A 158 -5.43 16.11 -9.74
N LYS A 159 -6.51 15.30 -9.69
CA LYS A 159 -7.16 14.78 -10.90
C LYS A 159 -7.57 15.89 -11.85
N ASN A 160 -8.24 16.93 -11.36
CA ASN A 160 -8.74 18.01 -12.19
C ASN A 160 -7.59 18.81 -12.84
N LYS A 161 -6.50 19.07 -12.10
CA LYS A 161 -5.29 19.70 -12.62
C LYS A 161 -4.71 18.87 -13.77
N ILE A 162 -4.40 17.60 -13.51
CA ILE A 162 -3.75 16.71 -14.48
C ILE A 162 -4.67 16.45 -15.69
N ASN A 163 -5.98 16.31 -15.44
CA ASN A 163 -6.96 16.10 -16.50
C ASN A 163 -6.99 17.26 -17.51
N LYS A 164 -6.89 18.49 -17.02
CA LYS A 164 -6.81 19.70 -17.87
C LYS A 164 -5.47 19.80 -18.59
N GLU A 165 -4.36 19.55 -17.88
CA GLU A 165 -3.00 19.81 -18.38
C GLU A 165 -2.51 18.73 -19.37
N LYS A 166 -2.94 17.45 -19.18
CA LYS A 166 -2.39 16.31 -19.93
C LYS A 166 -3.39 15.50 -20.72
N TYR A 167 -4.64 15.47 -20.29
CA TYR A 167 -5.61 14.49 -20.83
C TYR A 167 -6.83 15.14 -21.50
N ASP A 168 -6.87 16.46 -21.65
CA ASP A 168 -7.96 17.20 -22.35
C ASP A 168 -9.37 16.85 -21.83
N GLY A 169 -9.51 16.64 -20.51
CA GLY A 169 -10.79 16.28 -19.91
C GLY A 169 -11.17 14.81 -20.02
N ARG A 170 -10.29 13.92 -20.50
CA ARG A 170 -10.61 12.52 -20.83
C ARG A 170 -10.40 11.51 -19.69
N ILE A 171 -9.98 11.94 -18.50
CA ILE A 171 -9.78 11.01 -17.38
C ILE A 171 -11.11 10.39 -16.95
N VAL A 172 -11.19 9.07 -16.97
CA VAL A 172 -12.34 8.25 -16.57
C VAL A 172 -12.17 7.59 -15.20
N THR A 173 -11.12 7.91 -14.47
CA THR A 173 -10.83 7.34 -13.14
C THR A 173 -12.02 7.51 -12.21
N GLU A 174 -12.53 6.42 -11.66
CA GLU A 174 -13.54 6.39 -10.61
C GLU A 174 -12.92 6.87 -9.28
N ILE A 175 -13.56 7.82 -8.60
CA ILE A 175 -13.19 8.26 -7.24
C ILE A 175 -14.34 7.91 -6.34
N LYS A 176 -14.09 7.06 -5.33
CA LYS A 176 -15.14 6.48 -4.51
C LYS A 176 -14.67 6.31 -3.06
N GLU A 177 -15.62 6.39 -2.14
CA GLU A 177 -15.37 6.10 -0.73
C GLU A 177 -14.96 4.64 -0.55
N PHE A 178 -13.93 4.43 0.27
CA PHE A 178 -13.46 3.11 0.65
C PHE A 178 -14.49 2.40 1.53
N ALA A 179 -14.79 1.16 1.22
CA ALA A 179 -15.69 0.34 2.02
C ALA A 179 -15.01 -0.92 2.55
N ASN A 180 -14.38 -1.69 1.68
CA ASN A 180 -13.77 -2.97 2.03
C ASN A 180 -12.58 -3.26 1.11
N PHE A 181 -11.57 -3.95 1.65
CA PHE A 181 -10.44 -4.48 0.90
C PHE A 181 -10.28 -5.96 1.22
N TYR A 182 -10.14 -6.77 0.20
CA TYR A 182 -9.88 -8.20 0.31
C TYR A 182 -8.53 -8.49 -0.30
N TYR A 183 -7.62 -9.06 0.50
CA TYR A 183 -6.29 -9.43 0.02
C TYR A 183 -6.39 -10.45 -1.11
N ALA A 184 -5.62 -10.25 -2.16
CA ALA A 184 -5.43 -11.26 -3.18
C ALA A 184 -4.64 -12.45 -2.60
N GLU A 185 -4.74 -13.60 -3.26
CA GLU A 185 -4.04 -14.82 -2.87
C GLU A 185 -2.52 -14.59 -2.84
N GLU A 186 -1.80 -15.32 -2.00
CA GLU A 186 -0.36 -15.14 -1.74
C GLU A 186 0.47 -15.10 -3.03
N LEU A 187 0.12 -15.93 -4.00
CA LEU A 187 0.80 -15.97 -5.30
C LEU A 187 0.71 -14.66 -6.12
N HIS A 188 -0.12 -13.71 -5.70
CA HIS A 188 -0.26 -12.40 -6.33
C HIS A 188 0.44 -11.27 -5.56
N GLN A 189 0.97 -11.54 -4.37
CA GLN A 189 1.73 -10.57 -3.60
C GLN A 189 3.19 -10.54 -4.06
N ASN A 190 3.81 -9.36 -4.08
CA ASN A 190 5.22 -9.19 -4.47
C ASN A 190 5.58 -9.85 -5.81
N TYR A 191 4.58 -9.89 -6.71
CA TYR A 191 4.66 -10.73 -7.92
C TYR A 191 5.84 -10.37 -8.83
N PHE A 192 6.11 -9.08 -9.04
CA PHE A 192 7.20 -8.64 -9.91
C PHE A 192 8.57 -9.08 -9.41
N ASN A 193 8.83 -8.96 -8.11
CA ASN A 193 10.12 -9.32 -7.54
C ASN A 193 10.38 -10.83 -7.59
N GLU A 194 9.32 -11.63 -7.42
CA GLU A 194 9.41 -13.10 -7.48
C GLU A 194 9.42 -13.67 -8.90
N ASN A 195 8.89 -12.91 -9.87
CA ASN A 195 8.65 -13.39 -11.24
C ASN A 195 9.21 -12.45 -12.31
N SER A 196 10.28 -11.70 -12.04
CA SER A 196 10.80 -10.64 -12.92
C SER A 196 11.16 -11.10 -14.34
N SER A 197 11.52 -12.37 -14.52
CA SER A 197 11.84 -12.98 -15.82
C SER A 197 10.61 -13.47 -16.62
N GLN A 198 9.41 -13.34 -16.07
CA GLN A 198 8.20 -13.69 -16.81
C GLN A 198 7.93 -12.65 -17.93
N PRO A 199 7.44 -13.08 -19.11
CA PRO A 199 7.22 -12.18 -20.25
C PRO A 199 6.34 -10.96 -19.92
N TYR A 200 5.33 -11.13 -19.09
CA TYR A 200 4.48 -10.02 -18.64
C TYR A 200 5.26 -9.00 -17.80
N CYS A 201 6.14 -9.45 -16.92
CA CYS A 201 6.99 -8.59 -16.11
C CYS A 201 7.97 -7.79 -16.99
N GLU A 202 8.61 -8.44 -17.95
CA GLU A 202 9.58 -7.79 -18.84
C GLU A 202 8.92 -6.79 -19.81
N ILE A 203 7.78 -7.18 -20.41
CA ILE A 203 7.17 -6.40 -21.49
C ILE A 203 6.22 -5.32 -20.96
N VAL A 204 5.52 -5.58 -19.84
CA VAL A 204 4.44 -4.70 -19.35
C VAL A 204 4.85 -3.93 -18.10
N ILE A 205 5.51 -4.57 -17.12
CA ILE A 205 5.82 -3.95 -15.83
C ILE A 205 7.13 -3.14 -15.92
N SER A 206 8.23 -3.76 -16.35
CA SER A 206 9.55 -3.11 -16.37
C SER A 206 9.60 -1.76 -17.09
N PRO A 207 8.90 -1.54 -18.24
CA PRO A 207 8.86 -0.23 -18.87
C PRO A 207 8.13 0.86 -18.07
N LYS A 208 7.30 0.48 -17.09
CA LYS A 208 6.62 1.44 -16.20
C LYS A 208 7.52 1.91 -15.06
N LEU A 209 8.46 1.07 -14.64
CA LEU A 209 9.42 1.38 -13.58
C LEU A 209 10.53 2.34 -14.03
N SER A 210 10.73 2.48 -15.33
CA SER A 210 11.75 3.38 -15.91
C SER A 210 11.21 4.77 -16.29
N LYS A 211 9.95 5.06 -16.00
CA LYS A 211 9.31 6.36 -16.24
C LYS A 211 9.48 7.28 -15.05
#